data_1a9e8037aff2f2b9015c3768805c79b2
#
_entry.id   1a9e8037aff2f2b9015c3768805c79b2
#
_cell.length_a   1.000
_cell.length_b   1.000
_cell.length_c   1.000
_cell.angle_alpha   90.00
_cell.angle_beta   90.00
_cell.angle_gamma   90.00
#
_symmetry.space_group_name_H-M   'P 1'
#
loop_
_entity.id
_entity.type
_entity.pdbx_description
1 polymer ?
#
loop_
_entity_poly.entity_id
_entity_poly.type
_entity_poly.pdbx_seq_one_letter_code
_entity_poly.pdbx_strand_id
1 'polypeptide(L)'
;TAQTGAPAFTYSRKKKRFYNISAADFANDLPCTLSYSVEEFFLMAGGTLLSGRVNNAILSDYLKDFDPFFACFLRFRRNWPDIISYIQKISPAEHGQTPPLSIQGKYSVKGEHGSKNYANEEALNAFERIGFIEDLAIVPGESVSFRFRDKTVRAWLRDVGSVLELYAYKACIDAGIFNDVISSAVVRWDDTLGHGS
;
A
#
# COMPACT_ATOMS: atom_id res chain seq x y z
N THR A 1 0.80 -40.02 12.79
CA THR A 1 1.98 -39.57 12.01
C THR A 1 2.84 -40.72 11.53
N ALA A 2 2.85 -41.87 12.21
CA ALA A 2 3.62 -43.07 11.79
C ALA A 2 3.13 -43.69 10.47
N GLN A 3 1.94 -43.36 9.99
CA GLN A 3 1.35 -43.94 8.78
C GLN A 3 1.68 -43.20 7.48
N THR A 4 2.16 -41.98 7.52
CA THR A 4 2.41 -41.17 6.31
C THR A 4 3.88 -41.02 5.93
N GLY A 5 4.81 -41.46 6.78
CA GLY A 5 6.26 -41.28 6.57
C GLY A 5 6.73 -39.81 6.50
N ALA A 6 5.83 -38.86 6.78
CA ALA A 6 6.16 -37.45 6.77
C ALA A 6 6.99 -37.08 8.01
N PRO A 7 8.10 -36.32 7.89
CA PRO A 7 8.88 -35.86 9.01
C PRO A 7 8.06 -34.87 9.87
N ALA A 8 8.14 -35.02 11.20
CA ALA A 8 7.53 -34.10 12.13
C ALA A 8 8.61 -33.23 12.79
N PHE A 9 8.35 -31.95 12.91
CA PHE A 9 9.28 -30.99 13.49
C PHE A 9 8.62 -30.23 14.66
N THR A 10 9.44 -29.87 15.65
CA THR A 10 9.06 -28.93 16.71
C THR A 10 9.99 -27.73 16.69
N TYR A 11 9.48 -26.57 17.08
CA TYR A 11 10.27 -25.34 17.12
C TYR A 11 10.56 -24.92 18.55
N SER A 12 11.84 -24.71 18.86
CA SER A 12 12.25 -24.14 20.14
C SER A 12 12.41 -22.62 20.05
N ARG A 13 11.48 -21.88 20.66
CA ARG A 13 11.55 -20.40 20.76
C ARG A 13 12.85 -19.92 21.42
N LYS A 14 13.34 -20.64 22.44
CA LYS A 14 14.57 -20.28 23.18
C LYS A 14 15.82 -20.38 22.31
N LYS A 15 15.90 -21.43 21.49
CA LYS A 15 17.07 -21.68 20.63
C LYS A 15 16.90 -21.19 19.20
N LYS A 16 15.69 -20.73 18.82
CA LYS A 16 15.31 -20.31 17.45
C LYS A 16 15.66 -21.38 16.40
N ARG A 17 15.34 -22.65 16.69
CA ARG A 17 15.68 -23.79 15.84
C ARG A 17 14.54 -24.79 15.78
N PHE A 18 14.44 -25.50 14.65
CA PHE A 18 13.56 -26.65 14.47
C PHE A 18 14.28 -27.93 14.80
N TYR A 19 13.56 -28.84 15.43
CA TYR A 19 14.03 -30.20 15.74
C TYR A 19 13.15 -31.21 15.05
N ASN A 20 13.75 -32.19 14.35
CA ASN A 20 13.02 -33.32 13.79
C ASN A 20 12.69 -34.30 14.92
N ILE A 21 11.39 -34.41 15.26
CA ILE A 21 10.92 -35.29 16.32
C ILE A 21 10.54 -36.69 15.82
N SER A 22 10.55 -36.92 14.51
CA SER A 22 10.25 -38.25 13.92
C SER A 22 11.50 -39.07 13.73
N ALA A 23 12.72 -38.51 13.85
CA ALA A 23 13.97 -39.25 13.80
C ALA A 23 14.45 -39.61 15.23
N ALA A 24 14.95 -40.83 15.39
CA ALA A 24 15.54 -41.28 16.64
C ALA A 24 16.79 -40.47 17.05
N ASP A 25 17.43 -39.83 16.07
CA ASP A 25 18.54 -38.90 16.27
C ASP A 25 18.01 -37.46 16.27
N PHE A 26 17.91 -36.88 17.46
CA PHE A 26 17.63 -35.42 17.66
C PHE A 26 18.80 -34.53 17.17
N ALA A 27 19.79 -35.10 16.49
CA ALA A 27 21.02 -34.41 16.10
C ALA A 27 20.91 -33.49 14.88
N ASN A 28 19.79 -33.52 14.17
CA ASN A 28 19.61 -32.65 13.01
C ASN A 28 18.98 -31.30 13.41
N ASP A 29 19.81 -30.45 13.98
CA ASP A 29 19.58 -29.03 14.16
C ASP A 29 19.41 -28.39 12.78
N LEU A 30 18.19 -28.26 12.30
CA LEU A 30 17.93 -27.45 11.12
C LEU A 30 17.95 -25.99 11.55
N PRO A 31 18.85 -25.16 11.03
CA PRO A 31 18.77 -23.73 11.25
C PRO A 31 17.40 -23.23 10.78
N CYS A 32 16.78 -22.38 11.58
CA CYS A 32 15.54 -21.73 11.15
C CYS A 32 15.88 -20.69 10.07
N THR A 33 16.15 -21.16 8.89
CA THR A 33 16.35 -20.35 7.67
C THR A 33 15.09 -20.34 6.82
N LEU A 34 13.96 -20.81 7.37
CA LEU A 34 12.68 -20.74 6.65
C LEU A 34 12.27 -19.29 6.53
N SER A 35 12.53 -18.74 5.38
CA SER A 35 11.96 -17.47 4.95
C SER A 35 10.70 -17.80 4.18
N TYR A 36 9.55 -17.48 4.77
CA TYR A 36 8.28 -17.55 4.06
C TYR A 36 8.02 -16.24 3.36
N SER A 37 7.54 -16.29 2.12
CA SER A 37 6.89 -15.14 1.50
C SER A 37 5.56 -14.85 2.21
N VAL A 38 5.07 -13.63 2.08
CA VAL A 38 3.75 -13.26 2.60
C VAL A 38 2.66 -14.18 2.03
N GLU A 39 2.77 -14.57 0.76
CA GLU A 39 1.84 -15.47 0.09
C GLU A 39 1.82 -16.87 0.70
N GLU A 40 3.01 -17.45 0.95
CA GLU A 40 3.13 -18.75 1.62
C GLU A 40 2.59 -18.71 3.05
N PHE A 41 2.82 -17.60 3.76
CA PHE A 41 2.27 -17.40 5.10
C PHE A 41 0.73 -17.40 5.09
N PHE A 42 0.09 -16.66 4.17
CA PHE A 42 -1.36 -16.66 4.06
C PHE A 42 -1.91 -18.03 3.64
N LEU A 43 -1.25 -18.71 2.70
CA LEU A 43 -1.64 -20.05 2.28
C LEU A 43 -1.62 -21.04 3.46
N MET A 44 -0.60 -21.01 4.30
CA MET A 44 -0.53 -21.84 5.50
C MET A 44 -1.59 -21.48 6.55
N ALA A 45 -2.02 -20.23 6.59
CA ALA A 45 -3.05 -19.74 7.50
C ALA A 45 -4.49 -19.96 6.97
N GLY A 46 -4.66 -20.59 5.80
CA GLY A 46 -5.96 -20.81 5.18
C GLY A 46 -6.48 -19.58 4.43
N GLY A 47 -5.59 -18.76 3.93
CA GLY A 47 -5.91 -17.59 3.11
C GLY A 47 -5.21 -17.64 1.74
N THR A 48 -5.83 -17.02 0.75
CA THR A 48 -5.25 -16.87 -0.59
C THR A 48 -5.04 -15.41 -0.89
N LEU A 49 -3.79 -15.04 -1.26
CA LEU A 49 -3.47 -13.68 -1.69
C LEU A 49 -4.07 -13.43 -3.08
N LEU A 50 -5.01 -12.51 -3.19
CA LEU A 50 -5.66 -12.14 -4.46
C LEU A 50 -4.94 -11.02 -5.19
N SER A 51 -4.32 -10.08 -4.44
CA SER A 51 -3.55 -8.98 -5.01
C SER A 51 -2.47 -8.51 -4.02
N GLY A 52 -1.52 -7.74 -4.51
CA GLY A 52 -0.41 -7.16 -3.74
C GLY A 52 0.92 -7.24 -4.47
N ARG A 53 1.32 -8.39 -5.02
CA ARG A 53 2.63 -8.56 -5.70
C ARG A 53 2.78 -7.71 -6.96
N VAL A 54 1.72 -7.53 -7.74
CA VAL A 54 1.74 -6.66 -8.93
C VAL A 54 2.02 -5.22 -8.51
N ASN A 55 1.42 -4.80 -7.37
CA ASN A 55 1.65 -3.47 -6.82
C ASN A 55 3.11 -3.28 -6.39
N ASN A 56 3.73 -4.29 -5.76
CA ASN A 56 5.13 -4.22 -5.34
C ASN A 56 6.10 -4.02 -6.52
N ALA A 57 5.87 -4.70 -7.64
CA ALA A 57 6.69 -4.52 -8.84
C ALA A 57 6.64 -3.07 -9.35
N ILE A 58 5.45 -2.44 -9.29
CA ILE A 58 5.27 -1.03 -9.63
C ILE A 58 5.93 -0.14 -8.57
N LEU A 59 5.76 -0.43 -7.29
CA LEU A 59 6.25 0.41 -6.18
C LEU A 59 7.78 0.53 -6.16
N SER A 60 8.51 -0.50 -6.64
CA SER A 60 9.98 -0.45 -6.71
C SER A 60 10.49 0.72 -7.55
N ASP A 61 9.77 1.10 -8.61
CA ASP A 61 10.14 2.20 -9.49
C ASP A 61 9.92 3.58 -8.85
N TYR A 62 9.12 3.62 -7.77
CA TYR A 62 8.70 4.84 -7.09
C TYR A 62 9.32 5.04 -5.70
N LEU A 63 10.23 4.18 -5.26
CA LEU A 63 10.82 4.27 -3.90
C LEU A 63 11.41 5.65 -3.60
N LYS A 64 12.01 6.31 -4.61
CA LYS A 64 12.56 7.67 -4.50
C LYS A 64 11.51 8.76 -4.27
N ASP A 65 10.26 8.49 -4.63
CA ASP A 65 9.15 9.45 -4.55
C ASP A 65 8.47 9.44 -3.18
N PHE A 66 8.67 8.37 -2.37
CA PHE A 66 7.95 8.20 -1.10
C PHE A 66 8.35 9.24 -0.05
N ASP A 67 9.64 9.54 0.09
CA ASP A 67 10.10 10.52 1.07
C ASP A 67 9.61 11.95 0.75
N PRO A 68 9.70 12.45 -0.51
CA PRO A 68 9.08 13.71 -0.89
C PRO A 68 7.57 13.74 -0.68
N PHE A 69 6.87 12.64 -0.98
CA PHE A 69 5.42 12.55 -0.79
C PHE A 69 5.05 12.60 0.70
N PHE A 70 5.77 11.84 1.53
CA PHE A 70 5.58 11.87 2.97
C PHE A 70 5.89 13.23 3.59
N ALA A 71 6.92 13.93 3.10
CA ALA A 71 7.22 15.30 3.51
C ALA A 71 6.06 16.27 3.19
N CYS A 72 5.43 16.13 2.03
CA CYS A 72 4.21 16.88 1.68
C CYS A 72 3.07 16.56 2.66
N PHE A 73 2.84 15.29 2.95
CA PHE A 73 1.83 14.88 3.94
C PHE A 73 2.08 15.52 5.30
N LEU A 74 3.29 15.45 5.84
CA LEU A 74 3.63 16.05 7.14
C LEU A 74 3.38 17.56 7.16
N ARG A 75 3.74 18.26 6.09
CA ARG A 75 3.50 19.70 5.93
C ARG A 75 2.02 20.04 5.98
N PHE A 76 1.18 19.26 5.29
CA PHE A 76 -0.25 19.54 5.12
C PHE A 76 -1.16 18.63 5.96
N ARG A 77 -0.62 17.88 6.93
CA ARG A 77 -1.33 16.82 7.66
C ARG A 77 -2.69 17.22 8.25
N ARG A 78 -2.85 18.48 8.64
CA ARG A 78 -4.11 18.99 9.22
C ARG A 78 -5.23 19.11 8.19
N ASN A 79 -4.87 19.41 6.96
CA ASN A 79 -5.82 19.63 5.85
C ASN A 79 -5.73 18.50 4.81
N TRP A 80 -4.98 17.44 5.10
CA TRP A 80 -4.74 16.35 4.15
C TRP A 80 -6.03 15.69 3.61
N PRO A 81 -7.02 15.35 4.46
CA PRO A 81 -8.28 14.77 3.97
C PRO A 81 -9.02 15.72 3.01
N ASP A 82 -9.01 17.02 3.29
CA ASP A 82 -9.68 18.01 2.44
C ASP A 82 -8.96 18.14 1.09
N ILE A 83 -7.63 18.16 1.08
CA ILE A 83 -6.82 18.23 -0.14
C ILE A 83 -7.12 17.03 -1.03
N ILE A 84 -7.05 15.83 -0.48
CA ILE A 84 -7.31 14.60 -1.23
C ILE A 84 -8.78 14.52 -1.67
N SER A 85 -9.73 14.86 -0.82
CA SER A 85 -11.15 14.94 -1.17
C SER A 85 -11.42 15.94 -2.29
N TYR A 86 -10.73 17.08 -2.30
CA TYR A 86 -10.81 18.04 -3.39
C TYR A 86 -10.33 17.41 -4.71
N ILE A 87 -9.15 16.80 -4.72
CA ILE A 87 -8.59 16.14 -5.90
C ILE A 87 -9.50 15.01 -6.39
N GLN A 88 -10.06 14.20 -5.49
CA GLN A 88 -11.03 13.15 -5.85
C GLN A 88 -12.24 13.74 -6.60
N LYS A 89 -12.78 14.86 -6.14
CA LYS A 89 -14.01 15.46 -6.68
C LYS A 89 -13.81 16.11 -8.04
N ILE A 90 -12.63 16.67 -8.31
CA ILE A 90 -12.31 17.22 -9.64
C ILE A 90 -11.79 16.16 -10.61
N SER A 91 -11.42 14.98 -10.12
CA SER A 91 -10.93 13.87 -10.93
C SER A 91 -12.06 12.89 -11.22
N PRO A 92 -12.45 12.66 -12.49
CA PRO A 92 -13.51 11.72 -12.83
C PRO A 92 -13.24 10.33 -12.25
N ALA A 93 -14.32 9.66 -11.82
CA ALA A 93 -14.25 8.26 -11.39
C ALA A 93 -13.92 7.35 -12.58
N GLU A 94 -13.37 6.19 -12.30
CA GLU A 94 -13.12 5.16 -13.31
C GLU A 94 -14.44 4.45 -13.64
N HIS A 95 -14.91 4.59 -14.86
CA HIS A 95 -16.07 3.87 -15.39
C HIS A 95 -15.62 3.06 -16.60
N GLY A 96 -14.89 1.95 -16.35
CA GLY A 96 -14.52 0.97 -17.39
C GLY A 96 -13.52 1.41 -18.46
N GLN A 97 -13.04 2.65 -18.43
CA GLN A 97 -12.02 3.19 -19.34
C GLN A 97 -10.78 3.63 -18.56
N THR A 98 -9.65 3.75 -19.27
CA THR A 98 -8.45 4.34 -18.68
C THR A 98 -8.75 5.77 -18.21
N PRO A 99 -8.59 6.08 -16.91
CA PRO A 99 -8.91 7.40 -16.40
C PRO A 99 -7.99 8.46 -17.00
N PRO A 100 -8.52 9.65 -17.32
CA PRO A 100 -7.70 10.73 -17.85
C PRO A 100 -6.68 11.19 -16.84
N LEU A 101 -5.47 11.48 -17.30
CA LEU A 101 -4.41 12.06 -16.47
C LEU A 101 -4.56 13.58 -16.38
N SER A 102 -5.03 14.25 -17.43
CA SER A 102 -5.28 15.68 -17.42
C SER A 102 -6.63 15.99 -16.78
N ILE A 103 -6.60 16.91 -15.83
CA ILE A 103 -7.73 17.29 -14.99
C ILE A 103 -7.99 18.78 -15.17
N GLN A 104 -9.27 19.11 -15.27
CA GLN A 104 -9.77 20.48 -15.16
C GLN A 104 -10.99 20.50 -14.25
N GLY A 105 -10.98 21.33 -13.24
CA GLY A 105 -12.04 21.42 -12.25
C GLY A 105 -12.28 22.84 -11.76
N LYS A 106 -13.37 23.01 -11.02
CA LYS A 106 -13.67 24.28 -10.36
C LYS A 106 -12.71 24.50 -9.20
N TYR A 107 -12.36 25.76 -8.93
CA TYR A 107 -11.55 26.16 -7.77
C TYR A 107 -12.16 25.74 -6.43
N SER A 108 -13.50 25.67 -6.35
CA SER A 108 -14.20 25.14 -5.18
C SER A 108 -15.19 24.04 -5.58
N VAL A 109 -15.29 23.02 -4.73
CA VAL A 109 -16.22 21.91 -4.88
C VAL A 109 -17.11 21.77 -3.63
N LYS A 110 -18.24 21.08 -3.75
CA LYS A 110 -19.10 20.79 -2.60
C LYS A 110 -18.38 19.82 -1.66
N GLY A 111 -18.10 20.25 -0.44
CA GLY A 111 -17.52 19.45 0.64
C GLY A 111 -18.55 18.53 1.29
N GLU A 112 -18.15 17.91 2.40
CA GLU A 112 -19.06 17.16 3.25
C GLU A 112 -20.00 18.09 4.00
N HIS A 113 -21.19 17.59 4.33
CA HIS A 113 -22.23 18.34 5.07
C HIS A 113 -22.61 19.71 4.47
N GLY A 114 -22.43 19.87 3.14
CA GLY A 114 -22.82 21.13 2.46
C GLY A 114 -21.76 22.24 2.55
N SER A 115 -20.63 22.02 3.19
CA SER A 115 -19.48 22.92 3.18
C SER A 115 -18.93 23.13 1.76
N LYS A 116 -18.07 24.13 1.57
CA LYS A 116 -17.27 24.27 0.36
C LYS A 116 -15.84 23.82 0.64
N ASN A 117 -15.31 22.98 -0.23
CA ASN A 117 -13.90 22.59 -0.22
C ASN A 117 -13.20 23.33 -1.37
N TYR A 118 -12.10 24.01 -1.07
CA TYR A 118 -11.34 24.84 -2.01
C TYR A 118 -10.06 24.17 -2.42
N ALA A 119 -9.55 24.53 -3.58
CA ALA A 119 -8.22 24.16 -4.00
C ALA A 119 -7.17 24.66 -2.98
N ASN A 120 -6.36 23.76 -2.48
CA ASN A 120 -5.23 24.15 -1.65
C ASN A 120 -4.03 24.43 -2.58
N GLU A 121 -3.82 25.70 -2.92
CA GLU A 121 -2.79 26.14 -3.86
C GLU A 121 -1.39 25.73 -3.41
N GLU A 122 -1.09 25.86 -2.10
CA GLU A 122 0.22 25.46 -1.58
C GLU A 122 0.49 23.97 -1.73
N ALA A 123 -0.52 23.13 -1.51
CA ALA A 123 -0.38 21.69 -1.67
C ALA A 123 -0.24 21.30 -3.14
N LEU A 124 -1.03 21.89 -4.04
CA LEU A 124 -0.91 21.65 -5.48
C LEU A 124 0.47 22.07 -6.00
N ASN A 125 0.96 23.26 -5.62
CA ASN A 125 2.32 23.68 -5.95
C ASN A 125 3.40 22.75 -5.37
N ALA A 126 3.17 22.17 -4.19
CA ALA A 126 4.09 21.18 -3.62
C ALA A 126 4.09 19.88 -4.41
N PHE A 127 2.92 19.40 -4.86
CA PHE A 127 2.82 18.22 -5.72
C PHE A 127 3.46 18.42 -7.08
N GLU A 128 3.35 19.61 -7.67
CA GLU A 128 4.07 19.96 -8.90
C GLU A 128 5.58 19.94 -8.69
N ARG A 129 6.06 20.53 -7.61
CA ARG A 129 7.49 20.61 -7.27
C ARG A 129 8.14 19.24 -7.08
N ILE A 130 7.41 18.26 -6.56
CA ILE A 130 7.90 16.87 -6.43
C ILE A 130 7.64 16.03 -7.69
N GLY A 131 7.08 16.63 -8.75
CA GLY A 131 6.82 15.97 -10.03
C GLY A 131 5.65 14.97 -10.01
N PHE A 132 4.70 15.13 -9.10
CA PHE A 132 3.49 14.29 -9.05
C PHE A 132 2.40 14.80 -9.98
N ILE A 133 2.36 16.12 -10.17
CA ILE A 133 1.52 16.77 -11.17
C ILE A 133 2.37 17.70 -12.03
N GLU A 134 1.89 18.01 -13.21
CA GLU A 134 2.52 18.83 -14.24
C GLU A 134 1.50 19.81 -14.78
N ASP A 135 1.98 20.87 -15.46
CA ASP A 135 1.13 21.85 -16.16
C ASP A 135 0.07 22.49 -15.23
N LEU A 136 0.45 22.76 -13.98
CA LEU A 136 -0.46 23.35 -13.00
C LEU A 136 -0.83 24.78 -13.39
N ALA A 137 -2.11 25.01 -13.60
CA ALA A 137 -2.68 26.34 -13.79
C ALA A 137 -3.82 26.56 -12.78
N ILE A 138 -3.73 27.65 -12.01
CA ILE A 138 -4.72 28.04 -11.01
C ILE A 138 -5.24 29.42 -11.37
N VAL A 139 -6.55 29.52 -11.56
CA VAL A 139 -7.27 30.80 -11.63
C VAL A 139 -8.07 30.93 -10.32
N PRO A 140 -7.59 31.72 -9.35
CA PRO A 140 -8.18 31.81 -8.02
C PRO A 140 -9.69 32.17 -8.08
N GLY A 141 -10.49 31.38 -7.38
CA GLY A 141 -11.94 31.54 -7.37
C GLY A 141 -12.68 30.93 -8.57
N GLU A 142 -12.00 30.56 -9.66
CA GLU A 142 -12.61 30.08 -10.88
C GLU A 142 -12.29 28.59 -11.16
N SER A 143 -11.04 28.28 -11.46
CA SER A 143 -10.67 26.95 -11.95
C SER A 143 -9.26 26.52 -11.56
N VAL A 144 -9.04 25.21 -11.61
CA VAL A 144 -7.74 24.57 -11.49
C VAL A 144 -7.59 23.53 -12.58
N SER A 145 -6.43 23.49 -13.22
CA SER A 145 -6.08 22.42 -14.15
C SER A 145 -4.66 21.94 -13.90
N PHE A 146 -4.44 20.67 -14.12
CA PHE A 146 -3.13 20.02 -14.05
C PHE A 146 -3.19 18.65 -14.72
N ARG A 147 -2.01 18.04 -14.89
CA ARG A 147 -1.88 16.68 -15.36
C ARG A 147 -1.18 15.84 -14.28
N PHE A 148 -1.74 14.67 -13.95
CA PHE A 148 -0.99 13.69 -13.15
C PHE A 148 0.17 13.12 -13.95
N ARG A 149 1.32 12.93 -13.33
CA ARG A 149 2.48 12.30 -13.96
C ARG A 149 2.13 10.95 -14.60
N ASP A 150 1.39 10.13 -13.86
CA ASP A 150 0.96 8.79 -14.28
C ASP A 150 -0.26 8.29 -13.48
N LYS A 151 -0.73 7.08 -13.82
CA LYS A 151 -1.89 6.46 -13.16
C LYS A 151 -1.63 6.10 -11.70
N THR A 152 -0.41 5.72 -11.36
CA THR A 152 -0.03 5.32 -9.99
C THR A 152 -0.08 6.53 -9.07
N VAL A 153 0.53 7.63 -9.47
CA VAL A 153 0.46 8.91 -8.74
C VAL A 153 -0.97 9.41 -8.63
N ARG A 154 -1.76 9.28 -9.72
CA ARG A 154 -3.19 9.62 -9.68
C ARG A 154 -3.94 8.81 -8.63
N ALA A 155 -3.67 7.50 -8.51
CA ALA A 155 -4.28 6.66 -7.48
C ALA A 155 -3.91 7.14 -6.07
N TRP A 156 -2.63 7.43 -5.82
CA TRP A 156 -2.16 7.91 -4.52
C TRP A 156 -2.76 9.24 -4.09
N LEU A 157 -2.85 10.20 -5.02
CA LEU A 157 -3.44 11.52 -4.73
C LEU A 157 -4.98 11.51 -4.67
N ARG A 158 -5.60 10.35 -4.85
CA ARG A 158 -7.05 10.15 -4.70
C ARG A 158 -7.43 9.28 -3.51
N ASP A 159 -6.45 8.84 -2.74
CA ASP A 159 -6.70 8.06 -1.53
C ASP A 159 -5.98 8.67 -0.33
N VAL A 160 -6.76 8.98 0.71
CA VAL A 160 -6.26 9.62 1.94
C VAL A 160 -5.22 8.74 2.66
N GLY A 161 -5.37 7.42 2.59
CA GLY A 161 -4.54 6.44 3.28
C GLY A 161 -3.23 6.10 2.57
N SER A 162 -3.17 6.29 1.26
CA SER A 162 -2.03 5.85 0.42
C SER A 162 -0.67 6.30 0.95
N VAL A 163 -0.55 7.54 1.41
CA VAL A 163 0.73 8.08 1.89
C VAL A 163 1.27 7.31 3.10
N LEU A 164 0.42 6.93 4.03
CA LEU A 164 0.83 6.17 5.22
C LEU A 164 1.16 4.72 4.89
N GLU A 165 0.41 4.13 3.97
CA GLU A 165 0.66 2.77 3.47
C GLU A 165 2.03 2.70 2.77
N LEU A 166 2.32 3.65 1.88
CA LEU A 166 3.59 3.73 1.16
C LEU A 166 4.77 4.02 2.11
N TYR A 167 4.56 4.85 3.12
CA TYR A 167 5.57 5.09 4.15
C TYR A 167 5.87 3.82 4.94
N ALA A 168 4.84 3.08 5.38
CA ALA A 168 5.01 1.82 6.10
C ALA A 168 5.72 0.77 5.22
N TYR A 169 5.33 0.65 3.96
CA TYR A 169 5.99 -0.23 2.99
C TYR A 169 7.49 0.10 2.87
N LYS A 170 7.83 1.38 2.63
CA LYS A 170 9.22 1.81 2.54
C LYS A 170 10.00 1.54 3.83
N ALA A 171 9.42 1.85 4.98
CA ALA A 171 10.07 1.61 6.27
C ALA A 171 10.38 0.12 6.50
N CYS A 172 9.49 -0.77 6.09
CA CYS A 172 9.74 -2.21 6.15
C CYS A 172 10.87 -2.66 5.20
N ILE A 173 10.92 -2.12 3.98
CA ILE A 173 12.01 -2.40 3.03
C ILE A 173 13.34 -1.89 3.58
N ASP A 174 13.39 -0.64 4.05
CA ASP A 174 14.61 -0.01 4.55
C ASP A 174 15.14 -0.69 5.83
N ALA A 175 14.26 -1.26 6.65
CA ALA A 175 14.66 -1.98 7.85
C ALA A 175 15.47 -3.25 7.53
N GLY A 176 15.28 -3.87 6.36
CA GLY A 176 16.04 -5.02 5.91
C GLY A 176 15.91 -6.29 6.78
N ILE A 177 14.92 -6.32 7.68
CA ILE A 177 14.69 -7.44 8.61
C ILE A 177 13.56 -8.37 8.17
N PHE A 178 12.79 -7.95 7.17
CA PHE A 178 11.68 -8.72 6.61
C PHE A 178 12.13 -9.44 5.33
N ASN A 179 11.77 -10.70 5.20
CA ASN A 179 12.10 -11.50 4.01
C ASN A 179 11.22 -11.10 2.81
N ASP A 180 10.02 -10.63 3.08
CA ASP A 180 9.05 -10.20 2.08
C ASP A 180 8.13 -9.13 2.67
N VAL A 181 7.72 -8.17 1.85
CA VAL A 181 6.81 -7.09 2.22
C VAL A 181 5.84 -6.87 1.07
N ILE A 182 4.56 -6.84 1.35
CA ILE A 182 3.53 -6.61 0.34
C ILE A 182 2.67 -5.42 0.79
N SER A 183 2.45 -4.47 -0.12
CA SER A 183 1.53 -3.35 0.06
C SER A 183 0.17 -3.70 -0.56
N SER A 184 -0.90 -3.14 0.01
CA SER A 184 -2.29 -3.27 -0.49
C SER A 184 -2.73 -4.72 -0.71
N ALA A 185 -2.37 -5.61 0.22
CA ALA A 185 -2.70 -7.02 0.13
C ALA A 185 -4.20 -7.25 0.30
N VAL A 186 -4.81 -7.92 -0.67
CA VAL A 186 -6.19 -8.42 -0.56
C VAL A 186 -6.15 -9.93 -0.38
N VAL A 187 -6.68 -10.40 0.73
CA VAL A 187 -6.68 -11.82 1.10
C VAL A 187 -8.11 -12.35 1.11
N ARG A 188 -8.32 -13.48 0.45
CA ARG A 188 -9.53 -14.28 0.59
C ARG A 188 -9.26 -15.40 1.58
N TRP A 189 -10.02 -15.45 2.65
CA TRP A 189 -9.97 -16.54 3.61
C TRP A 189 -10.80 -17.71 3.13
N ASP A 190 -10.31 -18.94 3.33
CA ASP A 190 -11.07 -20.15 3.04
C ASP A 190 -12.14 -20.30 4.12
N ASP A 191 -13.42 -20.29 3.71
CA ASP A 191 -14.60 -20.45 4.59
C ASP A 191 -14.66 -21.83 5.28
N THR A 192 -13.73 -22.73 4.95
CA THR A 192 -13.66 -24.10 5.45
C THR A 192 -13.01 -24.24 6.84
N LEU A 193 -12.39 -23.18 7.39
CA LEU A 193 -11.99 -23.18 8.79
C LEU A 193 -13.23 -22.86 9.65
N GLY A 194 -14.06 -23.86 9.74
CA GLY A 194 -15.38 -23.92 10.31
C GLY A 194 -15.59 -23.05 11.53
N HIS A 195 -16.71 -22.39 11.56
CA HIS A 195 -17.45 -22.16 12.77
C HIS A 195 -17.63 -23.52 13.47
N GLY A 196 -16.65 -23.91 14.26
CA GLY A 196 -16.80 -24.93 15.28
C GLY A 196 -17.84 -24.41 16.26
N SER A 197 -19.04 -24.90 16.13
CA SER A 197 -20.12 -24.82 17.09
C SER A 197 -19.71 -25.37 18.44
#